data_f0fc2bc635b055552b476c7c634cd2a2
#
_entry.id   f0fc2bc635b055552b476c7c634cd2a2
#
_cell.length_a   1.000
_cell.length_b   1.000
_cell.length_c   1.000
_cell.angle_alpha   90.00
_cell.angle_beta   90.00
_cell.angle_gamma   90.00
#
_symmetry.space_group_name_H-M   'P 1'
#
loop_
_entity.id
_entity.type
_entity.pdbx_description
1 polymer ?
#
loop_
_entity_poly.entity_id
_entity_poly.type
_entity_poly.pdbx_seq_one_letter_code
_entity_poly.pdbx_strand_id
1 'polypeptide(L)'
;MNLAQKLIDILKKDNVLLTGGAGVGKSYLVGEVVSELRSAGKQVVVLGSTGVSAVNVGGQTLHSFFAFGICNHLDELMRTDRYAKARLAEIKKVLTRCDLLVIDEISMVSADLLDMVYYRLRNNGFEGSVLFVGDFFQLPPVTKAKTDSLLGGFEYAFESSSWRAYQPVVVELTVTKRTHDALFFSHLGKIRRGILDGETLEYLEAL
;
A
#
# COMPACT_ATOMS: atom_id res chain seq x y z
N MET A 1 -26.23 3.00 -1.27
CA MET A 1 -25.06 2.11 -1.23
C MET A 1 -23.95 2.90 -0.58
N ASN A 2 -23.39 2.41 0.51
CA ASN A 2 -22.29 3.11 1.21
C ASN A 2 -20.98 2.98 0.40
N LEU A 3 -19.95 3.75 0.76
CA LEU A 3 -18.68 3.79 0.03
C LEU A 3 -17.91 2.47 0.15
N ALA A 4 -17.99 1.79 1.30
CA ALA A 4 -17.35 0.49 1.52
C ALA A 4 -17.93 -0.56 0.56
N GLN A 5 -19.26 -0.62 0.42
CA GLN A 5 -19.89 -1.56 -0.51
C GLN A 5 -19.50 -1.30 -1.98
N LYS A 6 -19.39 -0.02 -2.39
CA LYS A 6 -18.88 0.31 -3.73
C LYS A 6 -17.48 -0.20 -3.95
N LEU A 7 -16.60 -0.01 -2.96
CA LEU A 7 -15.21 -0.48 -3.04
C LEU A 7 -15.14 -2.02 -3.08
N ILE A 8 -15.95 -2.71 -2.28
CA ILE A 8 -16.08 -4.17 -2.31
C ILE A 8 -16.53 -4.66 -3.69
N ASP A 9 -17.49 -3.98 -4.31
CA ASP A 9 -17.98 -4.39 -5.64
C ASP A 9 -16.94 -4.23 -6.74
N ILE A 10 -16.05 -3.23 -6.65
CA ILE A 10 -14.88 -3.11 -7.54
C ILE A 10 -13.89 -4.24 -7.24
N LEU A 11 -13.58 -4.48 -5.97
CA LEU A 11 -12.62 -5.51 -5.54
C LEU A 11 -13.01 -6.95 -5.92
N LYS A 12 -14.29 -7.21 -6.23
CA LYS A 12 -14.73 -8.51 -6.77
C LYS A 12 -14.19 -8.80 -8.18
N LYS A 13 -13.75 -7.79 -8.91
CA LYS A 13 -13.36 -7.89 -10.33
C LYS A 13 -11.93 -7.42 -10.58
N ASP A 14 -11.50 -6.41 -9.84
CA ASP A 14 -10.28 -5.66 -10.11
C ASP A 14 -9.46 -5.46 -8.84
N ASN A 15 -8.16 -5.25 -8.99
CA ASN A 15 -7.32 -4.68 -7.95
C ASN A 15 -7.63 -3.19 -7.83
N VAL A 16 -7.41 -2.61 -6.66
CA VAL A 16 -7.72 -1.20 -6.41
C VAL A 16 -6.53 -0.47 -5.78
N LEU A 17 -6.31 0.77 -6.22
CA LEU A 17 -5.53 1.78 -5.50
C LEU A 17 -6.48 2.76 -4.82
N LEU A 18 -6.61 2.66 -3.50
CA LEU A 18 -7.32 3.64 -2.68
C LEU A 18 -6.35 4.76 -2.28
N THR A 19 -6.52 5.94 -2.85
CA THR A 19 -5.64 7.08 -2.63
C THR A 19 -6.39 8.31 -2.11
N GLY A 20 -5.65 9.36 -1.77
CA GLY A 20 -6.16 10.63 -1.28
C GLY A 20 -5.26 11.21 -0.20
N GLY A 21 -5.38 12.49 0.08
CA GLY A 21 -4.57 13.24 1.03
C GLY A 21 -4.63 12.72 2.47
N ALA A 22 -3.89 13.36 3.36
CA ALA A 22 -3.98 13.05 4.78
C ALA A 22 -5.40 13.37 5.31
N GLY A 23 -5.91 12.55 6.22
CA GLY A 23 -7.18 12.83 6.91
C GLY A 23 -8.47 12.60 6.12
N VAL A 24 -8.42 12.14 4.85
CA VAL A 24 -9.63 11.88 4.05
C VAL A 24 -10.39 10.60 4.44
N GLY A 25 -9.84 9.80 5.37
CA GLY A 25 -10.54 8.62 5.90
C GLY A 25 -10.18 7.31 5.20
N LYS A 26 -9.03 7.19 4.53
CA LYS A 26 -8.58 5.92 3.90
C LYS A 26 -8.61 4.74 4.88
N SER A 27 -7.92 4.86 6.01
CA SER A 27 -7.84 3.78 7.01
C SER A 27 -9.20 3.43 7.62
N TYR A 28 -10.09 4.41 7.77
CA TYR A 28 -11.46 4.17 8.21
C TYR A 28 -12.22 3.32 7.20
N LEU A 29 -12.19 3.72 5.92
CA LEU A 29 -12.84 2.98 4.84
C LEU A 29 -12.29 1.55 4.68
N VAL A 30 -10.98 1.39 4.80
CA VAL A 30 -10.33 0.06 4.80
C VAL A 30 -10.87 -0.78 5.96
N GLY A 31 -10.99 -0.21 7.16
CA GLY A 31 -11.55 -0.90 8.32
C GLY A 31 -12.98 -1.38 8.09
N GLU A 32 -13.85 -0.54 7.49
CA GLU A 32 -15.21 -0.93 7.11
C GLU A 32 -15.20 -2.09 6.09
N VAL A 33 -14.42 -1.99 5.01
CA VAL A 33 -14.30 -3.03 3.98
C VAL A 33 -13.83 -4.36 4.57
N VAL A 34 -12.79 -4.32 5.40
CA VAL A 34 -12.24 -5.52 6.07
C VAL A 34 -13.28 -6.15 7.00
N SER A 35 -13.99 -5.34 7.77
CA SER A 35 -15.05 -5.80 8.69
C SER A 35 -16.20 -6.45 7.94
N GLU A 36 -16.70 -5.82 6.87
CA GLU A 36 -17.80 -6.34 6.05
C GLU A 36 -17.40 -7.67 5.39
N LEU A 37 -16.21 -7.75 4.79
CA LEU A 37 -15.73 -8.97 4.14
C LEU A 37 -15.53 -10.12 5.14
N ARG A 38 -14.93 -9.85 6.31
CA ARG A 38 -14.75 -10.86 7.36
C ARG A 38 -16.10 -11.34 7.90
N SER A 39 -17.07 -10.47 8.08
CA SER A 39 -18.43 -10.82 8.48
C SER A 39 -19.16 -11.68 7.45
N ALA A 40 -18.79 -11.53 6.17
CA ALA A 40 -19.26 -12.38 5.07
C ALA A 40 -18.46 -13.70 4.92
N GLY A 41 -17.57 -14.04 5.87
CA GLY A 41 -16.77 -15.26 5.87
C GLY A 41 -15.54 -15.21 4.95
N LYS A 42 -15.19 -14.05 4.43
CA LYS A 42 -14.03 -13.86 3.55
C LYS A 42 -12.73 -13.78 4.34
N GLN A 43 -11.67 -14.35 3.79
CA GLN A 43 -10.33 -14.29 4.38
C GLN A 43 -9.60 -13.03 3.89
N VAL A 44 -9.31 -12.13 4.82
CA VAL A 44 -8.65 -10.85 4.53
C VAL A 44 -7.33 -10.76 5.27
N VAL A 45 -6.25 -10.58 4.53
CA VAL A 45 -4.90 -10.32 5.05
C VAL A 45 -4.62 -8.84 4.90
N VAL A 46 -4.19 -8.19 5.99
CA VAL A 46 -3.83 -6.76 6.00
C VAL A 46 -2.36 -6.64 6.37
N LEU A 47 -1.58 -5.97 5.52
CA LEU A 47 -0.14 -5.83 5.66
C LEU A 47 0.25 -4.35 5.62
N GLY A 48 1.17 -3.95 6.51
CA GLY A 48 1.79 -2.63 6.47
C GLY A 48 3.13 -2.65 5.74
N SER A 49 3.50 -1.55 5.11
CA SER A 49 4.84 -1.38 4.52
C SER A 49 5.91 -1.24 5.60
N THR A 50 5.55 -0.65 6.75
CA THR A 50 6.42 -0.40 7.91
C THR A 50 5.89 -1.05 9.18
N GLY A 51 6.75 -1.14 10.22
CA GLY A 51 6.32 -1.61 11.54
C GLY A 51 5.18 -0.78 12.13
N VAL A 52 5.23 0.54 11.97
CA VAL A 52 4.19 1.45 12.48
C VAL A 52 2.86 1.22 11.74
N SER A 53 2.89 1.16 10.40
CA SER A 53 1.68 0.90 9.62
C SER A 53 1.09 -0.48 9.94
N ALA A 54 1.93 -1.50 10.13
CA ALA A 54 1.48 -2.84 10.51
C ALA A 54 0.75 -2.86 11.86
N VAL A 55 1.26 -2.14 12.87
CA VAL A 55 0.59 -2.00 14.17
C VAL A 55 -0.76 -1.28 14.03
N ASN A 56 -0.81 -0.19 13.25
CA ASN A 56 -2.02 0.61 13.06
C ASN A 56 -3.16 -0.20 12.40
N VAL A 57 -2.83 -1.12 11.51
CA VAL A 57 -3.82 -1.98 10.84
C VAL A 57 -4.06 -3.31 11.56
N GLY A 58 -3.42 -3.53 12.73
CA GLY A 58 -3.51 -4.78 13.49
C GLY A 58 -2.98 -6.00 12.73
N GLY A 59 -2.02 -5.78 11.84
CA GLY A 59 -1.47 -6.78 10.93
C GLY A 59 0.04 -7.02 11.13
N GLN A 60 0.67 -7.48 10.06
CA GLN A 60 2.11 -7.72 9.98
C GLN A 60 2.72 -6.84 8.90
N THR A 61 4.06 -6.73 8.91
CA THR A 61 4.76 -6.07 7.78
C THR A 61 4.84 -7.02 6.58
N LEU A 62 4.95 -6.43 5.37
CA LEU A 62 5.21 -7.19 4.14
C LEU A 62 6.42 -8.14 4.31
N HIS A 63 7.52 -7.65 4.87
CA HIS A 63 8.74 -8.44 5.08
C HIS A 63 8.52 -9.64 6.00
N SER A 64 7.81 -9.44 7.09
CA SER A 64 7.52 -10.51 8.05
C SER A 64 6.57 -11.55 7.47
N PHE A 65 5.48 -11.12 6.86
CA PHE A 65 4.46 -12.02 6.31
C PHE A 65 5.04 -12.90 5.18
N PHE A 66 5.69 -12.27 4.20
CA PHE A 66 6.23 -12.97 3.03
C PHE A 66 7.60 -13.62 3.28
N ALA A 67 8.16 -13.48 4.48
CA ALA A 67 9.47 -14.01 4.85
C ALA A 67 10.60 -13.57 3.88
N PHE A 68 10.64 -12.27 3.57
CA PHE A 68 11.67 -11.72 2.68
C PHE A 68 13.06 -11.68 3.34
N GLY A 69 13.13 -11.67 4.70
CA GLY A 69 14.40 -11.56 5.41
C GLY A 69 15.11 -10.25 5.09
N ILE A 70 16.37 -10.36 4.68
CA ILE A 70 17.22 -9.22 4.29
C ILE A 70 17.31 -9.02 2.77
N CYS A 71 16.52 -9.78 1.99
CA CYS A 71 16.54 -9.69 0.53
C CYS A 71 16.01 -8.32 0.07
N ASN A 72 16.73 -7.70 -0.84
CA ASN A 72 16.36 -6.42 -1.43
C ASN A 72 15.84 -6.57 -2.86
N HIS A 73 16.13 -7.69 -3.53
CA HIS A 73 15.81 -7.96 -4.92
C HIS A 73 15.30 -9.37 -5.12
N LEU A 74 14.54 -9.57 -6.19
CA LEU A 74 13.92 -10.85 -6.52
C LEU A 74 14.91 -12.00 -6.67
N ASP A 75 16.09 -11.74 -7.26
CA ASP A 75 17.13 -12.77 -7.45
C ASP A 75 17.66 -13.31 -6.12
N GLU A 76 17.84 -12.43 -5.12
CA GLU A 76 18.26 -12.84 -3.78
C GLU A 76 17.17 -13.69 -3.12
N LEU A 77 15.89 -13.27 -3.26
CA LEU A 77 14.75 -14.00 -2.74
C LEU A 77 14.66 -15.40 -3.32
N MET A 78 14.80 -15.56 -4.63
CA MET A 78 14.76 -16.85 -5.30
C MET A 78 15.88 -17.80 -4.86
N ARG A 79 17.06 -17.27 -4.50
CA ARG A 79 18.17 -18.08 -3.95
C ARG A 79 17.86 -18.55 -2.53
N THR A 80 17.34 -17.68 -1.67
CA THR A 80 17.03 -17.99 -0.27
C THR A 80 15.82 -18.91 -0.13
N ASP A 81 14.88 -18.89 -1.05
CA ASP A 81 13.67 -19.74 -1.05
C ASP A 81 13.99 -21.24 -1.05
N ARG A 82 15.11 -21.63 -1.59
CA ARG A 82 15.56 -23.04 -1.58
C ARG A 82 15.67 -23.61 -0.17
N TYR A 83 15.91 -22.76 0.81
CA TYR A 83 16.10 -23.13 2.22
C TYR A 83 14.86 -22.84 3.09
N ALA A 84 13.87 -22.12 2.56
CA ALA A 84 12.69 -21.65 3.30
C ALA A 84 11.42 -22.48 3.07
N LYS A 85 11.53 -23.74 2.62
CA LYS A 85 10.39 -24.59 2.18
C LYS A 85 9.25 -24.68 3.19
N ALA A 86 9.54 -24.86 4.48
CA ALA A 86 8.53 -24.97 5.52
C ALA A 86 7.74 -23.66 5.65
N ARG A 87 8.44 -22.52 5.67
CA ARG A 87 7.81 -21.18 5.77
C ARG A 87 6.98 -20.87 4.53
N LEU A 88 7.46 -21.22 3.35
CA LEU A 88 6.72 -21.05 2.10
C LEU A 88 5.43 -21.89 2.07
N ALA A 89 5.44 -23.08 2.64
CA ALA A 89 4.24 -23.90 2.76
C ALA A 89 3.18 -23.27 3.68
N GLU A 90 3.58 -22.59 4.76
CA GLU A 90 2.67 -21.83 5.62
C GLU A 90 2.08 -20.62 4.88
N ILE A 91 2.92 -19.84 4.20
CA ILE A 91 2.48 -18.70 3.38
C ILE A 91 1.47 -19.17 2.33
N LYS A 92 1.76 -20.26 1.64
CA LYS A 92 0.86 -20.85 0.64
C LYS A 92 -0.50 -21.20 1.23
N LYS A 93 -0.56 -21.84 2.42
CA LYS A 93 -1.82 -22.17 3.09
C LYS A 93 -2.70 -20.93 3.36
N VAL A 94 -2.07 -19.81 3.68
CA VAL A 94 -2.80 -18.54 3.90
C VAL A 94 -3.25 -17.95 2.56
N LEU A 95 -2.34 -17.86 1.59
CA LEU A 95 -2.60 -17.18 0.32
C LEU A 95 -3.64 -17.87 -0.54
N THR A 96 -3.67 -19.23 -0.56
CA THR A 96 -4.69 -19.99 -1.30
C THR A 96 -6.12 -19.83 -0.77
N ARG A 97 -6.27 -19.27 0.43
CA ARG A 97 -7.59 -18.98 1.03
C ARG A 97 -7.87 -17.49 1.12
N CYS A 98 -6.90 -16.66 0.78
CA CYS A 98 -7.02 -15.21 0.92
C CYS A 98 -7.87 -14.63 -0.22
N ASP A 99 -9.01 -14.04 0.12
CA ASP A 99 -9.90 -13.37 -0.84
C ASP A 99 -9.47 -11.94 -1.13
N LEU A 100 -8.89 -11.26 -0.12
CA LEU A 100 -8.39 -9.89 -0.25
C LEU A 100 -7.06 -9.73 0.49
N LEU A 101 -6.05 -9.23 -0.22
CA LEU A 101 -4.82 -8.72 0.36
C LEU A 101 -4.84 -7.20 0.39
N VAL A 102 -4.70 -6.60 1.56
CA VAL A 102 -4.55 -5.15 1.73
C VAL A 102 -3.08 -4.82 1.98
N ILE A 103 -2.54 -3.87 1.22
CA ILE A 103 -1.19 -3.31 1.41
C ILE A 103 -1.35 -1.84 1.77
N ASP A 104 -1.11 -1.51 3.05
CA ASP A 104 -1.20 -0.14 3.55
C ASP A 104 0.13 0.61 3.40
N GLU A 105 0.04 1.93 3.25
CA GLU A 105 1.17 2.84 3.00
C GLU A 105 2.00 2.44 1.78
N ILE A 106 1.32 2.23 0.64
CA ILE A 106 1.95 1.80 -0.63
C ILE A 106 3.03 2.76 -1.12
N SER A 107 2.99 4.04 -0.75
CA SER A 107 4.02 5.02 -1.12
C SER A 107 5.41 4.67 -0.59
N MET A 108 5.49 3.93 0.50
CA MET A 108 6.74 3.47 1.10
C MET A 108 7.22 2.10 0.58
N VAL A 109 6.49 1.50 -0.34
CA VAL A 109 6.86 0.25 -1.02
C VAL A 109 7.66 0.58 -2.26
N SER A 110 8.89 0.03 -2.36
CA SER A 110 9.72 0.18 -3.56
C SER A 110 9.25 -0.73 -4.70
N ALA A 111 9.71 -0.44 -5.93
CA ALA A 111 9.46 -1.29 -7.09
C ALA A 111 9.94 -2.73 -6.87
N ASP A 112 11.18 -2.91 -6.38
CA ASP A 112 11.75 -4.23 -6.08
C ASP A 112 10.90 -4.98 -5.04
N LEU A 113 10.46 -4.29 -3.97
CA LEU A 113 9.62 -4.91 -2.94
C LEU A 113 8.27 -5.35 -3.50
N LEU A 114 7.65 -4.54 -4.36
CA LEU A 114 6.40 -4.93 -5.00
C LEU A 114 6.58 -6.12 -5.96
N ASP A 115 7.69 -6.18 -6.69
CA ASP A 115 8.01 -7.32 -7.56
C ASP A 115 8.21 -8.61 -6.73
N MET A 116 8.85 -8.52 -5.56
CA MET A 116 8.94 -9.67 -4.63
C MET A 116 7.56 -10.09 -4.07
N VAL A 117 6.68 -9.13 -3.75
CA VAL A 117 5.30 -9.43 -3.33
C VAL A 117 4.54 -10.14 -4.44
N TYR A 118 4.59 -9.61 -5.65
CA TYR A 118 3.94 -10.21 -6.82
C TYR A 118 4.42 -11.64 -7.06
N TYR A 119 5.73 -11.87 -7.03
CA TYR A 119 6.33 -13.19 -7.13
C TYR A 119 5.77 -14.16 -6.09
N ARG A 120 5.66 -13.74 -4.80
CA ARG A 120 5.06 -14.54 -3.74
C ARG A 120 3.60 -14.90 -4.03
N LEU A 121 2.80 -13.93 -4.43
CA LEU A 121 1.39 -14.14 -4.70
C LEU A 121 1.19 -15.15 -5.84
N ARG A 122 1.90 -14.96 -6.95
CA ARG A 122 1.81 -15.83 -8.14
C ARG A 122 2.26 -17.26 -7.86
N ASN A 123 3.34 -17.45 -7.11
CA ASN A 123 3.92 -18.77 -6.87
C ASN A 123 3.26 -19.52 -5.68
N ASN A 124 2.40 -18.86 -4.90
CA ASN A 124 1.72 -19.48 -3.77
C ASN A 124 0.20 -19.57 -3.94
N GLY A 125 -0.31 -19.47 -5.17
CA GLY A 125 -1.72 -19.75 -5.49
C GLY A 125 -2.71 -18.73 -4.94
N PHE A 126 -2.30 -17.44 -4.89
CA PHE A 126 -3.23 -16.35 -4.58
C PHE A 126 -4.09 -16.04 -5.80
N GLU A 127 -5.41 -16.07 -5.62
CA GLU A 127 -6.42 -15.79 -6.64
C GLU A 127 -7.34 -14.62 -6.24
N GLY A 128 -7.11 -14.03 -5.07
CA GLY A 128 -7.88 -12.89 -4.56
C GLY A 128 -7.51 -11.58 -5.24
N SER A 129 -8.12 -10.50 -4.75
CA SER A 129 -7.81 -9.14 -5.18
C SER A 129 -6.82 -8.46 -4.25
N VAL A 130 -6.12 -7.45 -4.74
CA VAL A 130 -5.20 -6.61 -3.96
C VAL A 130 -5.78 -5.21 -3.83
N LEU A 131 -5.86 -4.72 -2.60
CA LEU A 131 -6.17 -3.34 -2.27
C LEU A 131 -4.89 -2.61 -1.83
N PHE A 132 -4.35 -1.78 -2.68
CA PHE A 132 -3.27 -0.86 -2.36
C PHE A 132 -3.86 0.39 -1.71
N VAL A 133 -3.29 0.82 -0.58
CA VAL A 133 -3.77 1.98 0.17
C VAL A 133 -2.61 2.93 0.41
N GLY A 134 -2.79 4.21 0.12
CA GLY A 134 -1.77 5.21 0.40
C GLY A 134 -1.85 6.43 -0.51
N ASP A 135 -0.81 7.24 -0.44
CA ASP A 135 -0.71 8.49 -1.20
C ASP A 135 0.72 8.70 -1.68
N PHE A 136 0.97 8.54 -2.97
CA PHE A 136 2.30 8.68 -3.57
C PHE A 136 2.88 10.11 -3.50
N PHE A 137 2.10 11.08 -3.07
CA PHE A 137 2.60 12.43 -2.74
C PHE A 137 3.09 12.56 -1.29
N GLN A 138 3.05 11.47 -0.50
CA GLN A 138 3.60 11.40 0.85
C GLN A 138 5.02 10.82 0.83
N LEU A 139 5.47 10.27 1.97
CA LEU A 139 6.84 9.78 2.10
C LEU A 139 7.19 8.70 1.07
N PRO A 140 8.31 8.87 0.36
CA PRO A 140 8.79 7.89 -0.61
C PRO A 140 9.35 6.62 0.08
N PRO A 141 9.62 5.55 -0.70
CA PRO A 141 10.31 4.38 -0.20
C PRO A 141 11.68 4.73 0.38
N VAL A 142 12.04 4.09 1.50
CA VAL A 142 13.41 4.16 2.03
C VAL A 142 14.28 3.20 1.20
N THR A 143 14.90 3.70 0.15
CA THR A 143 15.88 2.95 -0.64
C THR A 143 17.29 3.34 -0.22
N LYS A 144 18.21 2.37 -0.18
CA LYS A 144 19.63 2.71 -0.15
C LYS A 144 19.93 3.41 -1.46
N ALA A 145 20.37 4.67 -1.40
CA ALA A 145 20.71 5.45 -2.58
C ALA A 145 21.64 4.60 -3.47
N LYS A 146 21.17 4.27 -4.67
CA LYS A 146 22.05 3.77 -5.73
C LYS A 146 22.91 4.97 -6.09
N THR A 147 24.17 4.95 -5.68
CA THR A 147 25.17 6.01 -5.91
C THR A 147 25.40 6.32 -7.40
N ASP A 148 24.86 5.51 -8.30
CA ASP A 148 25.04 5.63 -9.74
C ASP A 148 23.85 6.28 -10.49
N SER A 149 22.77 6.67 -9.82
CA SER A 149 21.72 7.43 -10.50
C SER A 149 22.02 8.92 -10.36
N LEU A 150 22.45 9.54 -11.44
CA LEU A 150 22.63 11.00 -11.56
C LEU A 150 21.41 11.83 -11.16
N LEU A 151 20.24 11.22 -10.98
CA LEU A 151 18.95 11.84 -10.65
C LEU A 151 18.40 11.42 -9.29
N GLY A 152 19.12 10.63 -8.46
CA GLY A 152 18.71 10.30 -7.08
C GLY A 152 17.28 9.75 -6.97
N GLY A 153 16.82 8.98 -7.96
CA GLY A 153 15.42 8.59 -8.06
C GLY A 153 15.03 7.54 -7.04
N PHE A 154 13.94 7.79 -6.32
CA PHE A 154 13.22 6.78 -5.57
C PHE A 154 12.46 5.90 -6.58
N GLU A 155 12.63 4.58 -6.50
CA GLU A 155 11.84 3.66 -7.32
C GLU A 155 10.53 3.34 -6.60
N TYR A 156 9.47 4.03 -6.93
CA TYR A 156 8.13 3.80 -6.38
C TYR A 156 7.51 2.48 -6.87
N ALA A 157 6.57 1.94 -6.11
CA ALA A 157 5.84 0.73 -6.46
C ALA A 157 5.22 0.79 -7.87
N PHE A 158 4.73 1.95 -8.31
CA PHE A 158 4.11 2.11 -9.64
C PHE A 158 5.11 2.05 -10.80
N GLU A 159 6.42 2.09 -10.55
CA GLU A 159 7.47 1.92 -11.55
C GLU A 159 7.82 0.45 -11.78
N SER A 160 7.38 -0.45 -10.89
CA SER A 160 7.62 -1.89 -11.01
C SER A 160 6.92 -2.51 -12.21
N SER A 161 7.48 -3.61 -12.74
CA SER A 161 6.84 -4.41 -13.76
C SER A 161 5.53 -5.03 -13.27
N SER A 162 5.48 -5.39 -12.01
CA SER A 162 4.32 -5.98 -11.34
C SER A 162 3.14 -5.01 -11.23
N TRP A 163 3.38 -3.71 -11.06
CA TRP A 163 2.30 -2.72 -11.04
C TRP A 163 1.47 -2.75 -12.32
N ARG A 164 2.15 -2.88 -13.46
CA ARG A 164 1.47 -3.01 -14.77
C ARG A 164 0.64 -4.29 -14.86
N ALA A 165 1.05 -5.36 -14.20
CA ALA A 165 0.29 -6.60 -14.16
C ALA A 165 -0.94 -6.52 -13.24
N TYR A 166 -0.87 -5.73 -12.16
CA TYR A 166 -2.02 -5.51 -11.27
C TYR A 166 -3.11 -4.63 -11.89
N GLN A 167 -2.74 -3.63 -12.69
CA GLN A 167 -3.64 -2.66 -13.33
C GLN A 167 -4.71 -2.13 -12.37
N PRO A 168 -4.35 -1.58 -11.19
CA PRO A 168 -5.33 -1.25 -10.18
C PRO A 168 -6.25 -0.11 -10.63
N VAL A 169 -7.54 -0.27 -10.39
CA VAL A 169 -8.53 0.81 -10.53
C VAL A 169 -8.26 1.86 -9.45
N VAL A 170 -8.12 3.12 -9.83
CA VAL A 170 -7.85 4.20 -8.88
C VAL A 170 -9.15 4.72 -8.29
N VAL A 171 -9.23 4.70 -6.94
CA VAL A 171 -10.31 5.30 -6.16
C VAL A 171 -9.72 6.39 -5.28
N GLU A 172 -9.99 7.66 -5.59
CA GLU A 172 -9.47 8.80 -4.83
C GLU A 172 -10.52 9.34 -3.86
N LEU A 173 -10.14 9.47 -2.58
CA LEU A 173 -10.91 10.16 -1.56
C LEU A 173 -10.51 11.64 -1.51
N THR A 174 -11.45 12.52 -1.77
CA THR A 174 -11.20 13.97 -1.84
C THR A 174 -11.77 14.75 -0.65
N VAL A 175 -12.71 14.16 0.10
CA VAL A 175 -13.39 14.84 1.20
C VAL A 175 -12.68 14.56 2.53
N THR A 176 -12.21 15.60 3.18
CA THR A 176 -11.55 15.49 4.50
C THR A 176 -12.57 15.27 5.62
N LYS A 177 -12.24 14.38 6.57
CA LYS A 177 -13.09 14.04 7.71
C LYS A 177 -12.48 14.34 9.08
N ARG A 178 -11.20 14.78 9.14
CA ARG A 178 -10.43 14.88 10.39
C ARG A 178 -10.39 16.24 11.05
N THR A 179 -10.70 17.34 10.34
CA THR A 179 -10.67 18.68 10.93
C THR A 179 -11.67 19.60 10.24
N HIS A 180 -12.12 20.60 10.98
CA HIS A 180 -12.98 21.68 10.49
C HIS A 180 -12.19 22.85 9.90
N ASP A 181 -10.85 22.81 9.93
CA ASP A 181 -9.99 23.86 9.38
C ASP A 181 -9.78 23.69 7.87
N ALA A 182 -10.70 24.26 7.10
CA ALA A 182 -10.66 24.22 5.64
C ALA A 182 -9.40 24.91 5.07
N LEU A 183 -8.89 25.96 5.77
CA LEU A 183 -7.72 26.72 5.34
C LEU A 183 -6.44 25.84 5.44
N PHE A 184 -6.24 25.20 6.59
CA PHE A 184 -5.13 24.25 6.80
C PHE A 184 -5.11 23.16 5.72
N PHE A 185 -6.28 22.56 5.41
CA PHE A 185 -6.35 21.54 4.35
C PHE A 185 -6.11 22.07 2.95
N SER A 186 -6.51 23.30 2.67
CA SER A 186 -6.21 23.95 1.40
C SER A 186 -4.69 24.04 1.21
N HIS A 187 -3.97 24.52 2.21
CA HIS A 187 -2.50 24.64 2.17
C HIS A 187 -1.81 23.26 2.11
N LEU A 188 -2.26 22.27 2.90
CA LEU A 188 -1.76 20.89 2.78
C LEU A 188 -2.00 20.31 1.39
N GLY A 189 -3.14 20.59 0.77
CA GLY A 189 -3.44 20.18 -0.60
C GLY A 189 -2.55 20.84 -1.66
N LYS A 190 -2.14 22.10 -1.45
CA LYS A 190 -1.15 22.79 -2.28
C LYS A 190 0.23 22.15 -2.12
N ILE A 191 0.70 21.97 -0.87
CA ILE A 191 2.00 21.36 -0.55
C ILE A 191 2.09 19.94 -1.12
N ARG A 192 1.05 19.13 -0.96
CA ARG A 192 0.95 17.77 -1.54
C ARG A 192 1.22 17.75 -3.04
N ARG A 193 0.83 18.80 -3.76
CA ARG A 193 1.03 18.94 -5.22
C ARG A 193 2.32 19.67 -5.58
N GLY A 194 3.18 19.98 -4.60
CA GLY A 194 4.41 20.73 -4.79
C GLY A 194 4.19 22.24 -5.05
N ILE A 195 3.01 22.78 -4.72
CA ILE A 195 2.68 24.19 -4.88
C ILE A 195 2.99 24.91 -3.57
N LEU A 196 4.04 25.73 -3.57
CA LEU A 196 4.44 26.61 -2.45
C LEU A 196 4.30 28.05 -2.92
N ASP A 197 3.07 28.58 -2.91
CA ASP A 197 2.81 29.99 -3.17
C ASP A 197 3.03 30.86 -1.92
N GLY A 198 3.09 32.19 -2.09
CA GLY A 198 3.36 33.13 -0.98
C GLY A 198 2.37 33.00 0.17
N GLU A 199 1.08 32.80 -0.13
CA GLU A 199 0.03 32.60 0.86
C GLU A 199 0.27 31.33 1.70
N THR A 200 0.71 30.23 1.08
CA THR A 200 1.03 28.98 1.77
C THR A 200 2.27 29.14 2.65
N LEU A 201 3.29 29.86 2.19
CA LEU A 201 4.49 30.14 2.98
C LEU A 201 4.18 30.99 4.21
N GLU A 202 3.45 32.10 4.04
CA GLU A 202 3.02 32.97 5.14
C GLU A 202 2.17 32.19 6.18
N TYR A 203 1.29 31.29 5.70
CA TYR A 203 0.49 30.45 6.58
C TYR A 203 1.36 29.50 7.40
N LEU A 204 2.38 28.85 6.78
CA LEU A 204 3.28 27.92 7.49
C LEU A 204 4.18 28.65 8.50
N GLU A 205 4.60 29.88 8.22
CA GLU A 205 5.40 30.71 9.13
C GLU A 205 4.58 31.20 10.35
N ALA A 206 3.25 31.22 10.24
CA ALA A 206 2.34 31.64 11.29
C ALA A 206 1.88 30.50 12.22
N LEU A 207 2.21 29.22 11.92
CA LEU A 207 1.92 28.05 12.75
C LEU A 207 2.93 27.89 13.87
#